data_da2121354f7740b7cc9d0062410f37f6
#
_entry.id   da2121354f7740b7cc9d0062410f37f6
#
_cell.length_a   1.000
_cell.length_b   1.000
_cell.length_c   1.000
_cell.angle_alpha   90.00
_cell.angle_beta   90.00
_cell.angle_gamma   90.00
#
_symmetry.space_group_name_H-M   'P 1'
#
loop_
_entity.id
_entity.type
_entity.pdbx_description
1 polymer ?
#
loop_
_entity_poly.entity_id
_entity_poly.type
_entity_poly.pdbx_seq_one_letter_code
_entity_poly.pdbx_strand_id
1 'polypeptide(L)'
;MRVNEREVTWHGGLRRRANTVIGTDSVTWLRMHRGGLSGIEAFSHRALWARGDLDLAVSFEGLFRRPEGTAPVARVTEIRLPRNRLSALTWGEGPDVLLLHGLGGTKASFFDTATALSRDYRVHALDLPGFGSSSKPTTASYTARYFADTVIDYMDARGVSAAHVVGNSMGGRVALELGLDHSDRVRALALLCPAVAFVRRGWHPFVRLARPELGLLPHHFRRSTVESHFWSMFADRDGIDPSVTEIAVDEFQRIYGSAGARYAFLSAARNIYLDEPFGRHGLYPRLGGLSSPALFVWGSHDRLIPPAFKGHVARWLPTAEHIVLEGCGHVSQIERPEQTNGLLRRFFANADALRGTAATARPAAA
;
A
#
# COMPACT_ATOMS: atom_id res chain seq x y z
N MET A 1 -15.57 25.28 3.88
CA MET A 1 -14.97 25.51 2.58
C MET A 1 -15.64 24.61 1.55
N ARG A 2 -15.93 25.09 0.38
CA ARG A 2 -16.39 24.30 -0.77
C ARG A 2 -15.41 24.55 -1.91
N VAL A 3 -14.90 23.47 -2.50
CA VAL A 3 -13.94 23.55 -3.62
C VAL A 3 -14.59 22.91 -4.83
N ASN A 4 -14.56 23.58 -5.96
CA ASN A 4 -14.84 23.00 -7.26
C ASN A 4 -13.68 23.33 -8.21
N GLU A 5 -13.71 22.85 -9.46
CA GLU A 5 -12.61 23.02 -10.43
C GLU A 5 -12.21 24.47 -10.72
N ARG A 6 -13.01 25.46 -10.31
CA ARG A 6 -12.81 26.89 -10.64
C ARG A 6 -12.87 27.83 -9.45
N GLU A 7 -13.37 27.39 -8.30
CA GLU A 7 -13.66 28.31 -7.20
C GLU A 7 -13.53 27.65 -5.82
N VAL A 8 -13.02 28.40 -4.87
CA VAL A 8 -12.98 28.06 -3.43
C VAL A 8 -13.90 29.02 -2.70
N THR A 9 -14.97 28.51 -2.10
CA THR A 9 -15.90 29.32 -1.30
C THR A 9 -15.81 28.96 0.17
N TRP A 10 -15.83 29.96 1.03
CA TRP A 10 -15.80 29.84 2.47
C TRP A 10 -17.17 30.08 3.08
N HIS A 11 -17.55 29.22 4.03
CA HIS A 11 -18.76 29.38 4.81
C HIS A 11 -18.43 29.14 6.28
N GLY A 12 -18.86 30.01 7.17
CA GLY A 12 -18.76 29.78 8.62
C GLY A 12 -19.65 28.62 9.08
N GLY A 13 -19.17 27.84 10.07
CA GLY A 13 -19.90 26.73 10.67
C GLY A 13 -19.73 25.39 9.95
N LEU A 14 -20.04 24.30 10.68
CA LEU A 14 -20.01 22.93 10.17
C LEU A 14 -21.24 22.65 9.30
N ARG A 15 -21.04 22.22 8.06
CA ARG A 15 -22.13 21.71 7.22
C ARG A 15 -22.30 20.21 7.45
N ARG A 16 -23.55 19.77 7.67
CA ARG A 16 -23.92 18.36 7.92
C ARG A 16 -23.66 17.40 6.74
N ARG A 17 -23.25 17.87 5.55
CA ARG A 17 -23.02 17.07 4.34
C ARG A 17 -21.70 17.48 3.66
N ALA A 18 -20.61 17.46 4.39
CA ALA A 18 -19.29 17.61 3.79
C ALA A 18 -18.81 16.24 3.24
N ASN A 19 -18.16 16.23 2.08
CA ASN A 19 -17.52 15.03 1.54
C ASN A 19 -16.29 14.63 2.36
N THR A 20 -15.62 15.61 2.94
CA THR A 20 -14.45 15.44 3.80
C THR A 20 -14.52 16.44 4.93
N VAL A 21 -14.16 15.98 6.11
CA VAL A 21 -13.99 16.81 7.31
C VAL A 21 -12.57 16.62 7.79
N ILE A 22 -11.86 17.72 8.01
CA ILE A 22 -10.50 17.74 8.54
C ILE A 22 -10.53 18.53 9.86
N GLY A 23 -9.96 17.97 10.90
CA GLY A 23 -9.86 18.61 12.21
C GLY A 23 -8.41 18.62 12.70
N THR A 24 -8.01 19.76 13.26
CA THR A 24 -6.71 19.96 13.91
C THR A 24 -6.81 21.11 14.89
N ASP A 25 -5.84 21.22 15.80
CA ASP A 25 -5.71 22.38 16.67
C ASP A 25 -5.06 23.59 15.95
N SER A 26 -5.19 24.77 16.53
CA SER A 26 -4.69 26.02 15.94
C SER A 26 -3.16 26.06 15.84
N VAL A 27 -2.43 25.41 16.75
CA VAL A 27 -0.96 25.41 16.75
C VAL A 27 -0.47 24.53 15.59
N THR A 28 -1.03 23.34 15.45
CA THR A 28 -0.74 22.42 14.33
C THR A 28 -1.08 23.09 13.00
N TRP A 29 -2.26 23.73 12.89
CA TRP A 29 -2.65 24.48 11.70
C TRP A 29 -1.62 25.55 11.31
N LEU A 30 -1.21 26.37 12.27
CA LEU A 30 -0.21 27.43 12.03
C LEU A 30 1.15 26.86 11.63
N ARG A 31 1.57 25.72 12.20
CA ARG A 31 2.81 25.05 11.79
C ARG A 31 2.73 24.56 10.36
N MET A 32 1.61 23.96 9.96
CA MET A 32 1.35 23.51 8.59
C MET A 32 1.36 24.70 7.62
N HIS A 33 0.64 25.77 7.95
CA HIS A 33 0.57 26.98 7.11
C HIS A 33 1.92 27.65 6.91
N ARG A 34 2.80 27.64 7.93
CA ARG A 34 4.17 28.15 7.86
C ARG A 34 5.16 27.19 7.19
N GLY A 35 4.73 26.02 6.76
CA GLY A 35 5.57 25.00 6.12
C GLY A 35 6.51 24.25 7.06
N GLY A 36 6.32 24.35 8.38
CA GLY A 36 7.11 23.63 9.39
C GLY A 36 6.57 22.24 9.72
N LEU A 37 5.45 21.83 9.12
CA LEU A 37 4.83 20.51 9.26
C LEU A 37 3.96 20.24 8.02
N SER A 38 4.01 19.06 7.45
CA SER A 38 3.09 18.67 6.38
C SER A 38 1.79 18.07 6.94
N GLY A 39 0.71 18.10 6.14
CA GLY A 39 -0.58 17.54 6.54
C GLY A 39 -0.50 16.05 6.81
N ILE A 40 0.28 15.29 6.04
CA ILE A 40 0.48 13.85 6.27
C ILE A 40 1.31 13.61 7.54
N GLU A 41 2.35 14.39 7.81
CA GLU A 41 3.08 14.31 9.08
C GLU A 41 2.18 14.62 10.27
N ALA A 42 1.34 15.66 10.18
CA ALA A 42 0.38 16.01 11.22
C ALA A 42 -0.62 14.84 11.43
N PHE A 43 -1.07 14.19 10.35
CA PHE A 43 -1.95 13.02 10.41
C PHE A 43 -1.24 11.81 11.05
N SER A 44 -0.02 11.48 10.64
CA SER A 44 0.80 10.40 11.22
C SER A 44 1.07 10.60 12.71
N HIS A 45 1.28 11.86 13.13
CA HIS A 45 1.47 12.22 14.54
C HIS A 45 0.16 12.40 15.32
N ARG A 46 -0.99 12.10 14.73
CA ARG A 46 -2.33 12.25 15.34
C ARG A 46 -2.68 13.69 15.74
N ALA A 47 -1.95 14.68 15.24
CA ALA A 47 -2.23 16.10 15.43
C ALA A 47 -3.28 16.64 14.43
N LEU A 48 -3.59 15.86 13.40
CA LEU A 48 -4.65 16.10 12.43
C LEU A 48 -5.45 14.81 12.22
N TRP A 49 -6.75 14.93 12.14
CA TRP A 49 -7.64 13.84 11.75
C TRP A 49 -8.46 14.21 10.50
N ALA A 50 -8.84 13.22 9.73
CA ALA A 50 -9.67 13.40 8.55
C ALA A 50 -10.73 12.29 8.48
N ARG A 51 -11.95 12.64 8.03
CA ARG A 51 -13.04 11.71 7.73
C ARG A 51 -13.60 11.98 6.35
N GLY A 52 -13.98 10.94 5.63
CA GLY A 52 -14.53 11.01 4.28
C GLY A 52 -13.48 10.69 3.23
N ASP A 53 -13.35 11.52 2.21
CA ASP A 53 -12.39 11.30 1.12
C ASP A 53 -10.97 11.66 1.56
N LEU A 54 -10.13 10.66 1.77
CA LEU A 54 -8.74 10.85 2.23
C LEU A 54 -7.85 11.49 1.16
N ASP A 55 -8.14 11.29 -0.13
CA ASP A 55 -7.40 11.93 -1.21
C ASP A 55 -7.61 13.44 -1.19
N LEU A 56 -8.86 13.86 -0.95
CA LEU A 56 -9.18 15.26 -0.76
C LEU A 56 -8.52 15.83 0.50
N ALA A 57 -8.47 15.04 1.59
CA ALA A 57 -7.82 15.46 2.83
C ALA A 57 -6.31 15.69 2.64
N VAL A 58 -5.61 14.78 1.95
CA VAL A 58 -4.18 14.94 1.62
C VAL A 58 -3.95 16.11 0.67
N SER A 59 -4.81 16.28 -0.32
CA SER A 59 -4.71 17.36 -1.31
C SER A 59 -5.03 18.74 -0.74
N PHE A 60 -5.68 18.80 0.43
CA PHE A 60 -6.14 20.03 1.06
C PHE A 60 -5.00 21.04 1.30
N GLU A 61 -3.83 20.57 1.73
CA GLU A 61 -2.67 21.41 1.97
C GLU A 61 -2.19 22.12 0.69
N GLY A 62 -2.27 21.47 -0.45
CA GLY A 62 -1.92 22.02 -1.76
C GLY A 62 -2.85 23.14 -2.27
N LEU A 63 -4.00 23.35 -1.59
CA LEU A 63 -4.94 24.44 -1.92
C LEU A 63 -4.49 25.80 -1.34
N PHE A 64 -3.50 25.83 -0.47
CA PHE A 64 -3.01 27.05 0.17
C PHE A 64 -1.65 27.44 -0.37
N ARG A 65 -1.46 28.77 -0.51
CA ARG A 65 -0.14 29.31 -0.84
C ARG A 65 0.81 29.06 0.34
N ARG A 66 1.93 28.42 0.07
CA ARG A 66 2.96 28.13 1.06
C ARG A 66 4.12 29.14 0.91
N PRO A 67 4.86 29.41 1.99
CA PRO A 67 6.07 30.22 1.92
C PRO A 67 7.08 29.61 0.95
N GLU A 68 7.85 30.46 0.27
CA GLU A 68 8.95 30.02 -0.58
C GLU A 68 10.00 29.24 0.23
N GLY A 69 10.62 28.22 -0.37
CA GLY A 69 11.63 27.41 0.30
C GLY A 69 11.09 26.34 1.26
N THR A 70 9.76 26.15 1.36
CA THR A 70 9.19 25.04 2.14
C THR A 70 9.36 23.71 1.43
N ALA A 71 9.59 22.64 2.22
CA ALA A 71 9.71 21.28 1.68
C ALA A 71 8.49 20.87 0.82
N PRO A 72 8.68 20.04 -0.23
CA PRO A 72 7.58 19.55 -1.05
C PRO A 72 6.53 18.85 -0.19
N VAL A 73 5.24 19.09 -0.49
CA VAL A 73 4.13 18.35 0.13
C VAL A 73 3.80 17.10 -0.67
N ALA A 74 3.21 16.13 0.03
CA ALA A 74 2.63 14.99 -0.61
C ALA A 74 1.52 15.42 -1.60
N ARG A 75 1.52 14.80 -2.78
CA ARG A 75 0.54 15.07 -3.83
C ARG A 75 -0.18 13.79 -4.21
N VAL A 76 -1.49 13.85 -4.23
CA VAL A 76 -2.32 12.81 -4.84
C VAL A 76 -2.59 13.20 -6.28
N THR A 77 -2.28 12.31 -7.20
CA THR A 77 -2.50 12.52 -8.64
C THR A 77 -3.17 11.30 -9.26
N GLU A 78 -4.05 11.54 -10.22
CA GLU A 78 -4.58 10.50 -11.08
C GLU A 78 -3.72 10.36 -12.33
N ILE A 79 -3.28 9.15 -12.63
CA ILE A 79 -2.46 8.81 -13.79
C ILE A 79 -3.28 7.91 -14.70
N ARG A 80 -3.47 8.35 -15.94
CA ARG A 80 -4.12 7.55 -16.97
C ARG A 80 -3.08 6.60 -17.58
N LEU A 81 -3.37 5.32 -17.50
CA LEU A 81 -2.59 4.23 -18.06
C LEU A 81 -3.33 3.60 -19.25
N PRO A 82 -2.68 2.76 -20.08
CA PRO A 82 -3.31 2.15 -21.25
C PRO A 82 -4.62 1.40 -20.95
N ARG A 83 -4.71 0.72 -19.80
CA ARG A 83 -5.86 -0.10 -19.41
C ARG A 83 -6.62 0.44 -18.20
N ASN A 84 -6.02 1.36 -17.44
CA ASN A 84 -6.49 1.76 -16.12
C ASN A 84 -6.27 3.25 -15.88
N ARG A 85 -6.83 3.73 -14.79
CA ARG A 85 -6.51 5.00 -14.17
C ARG A 85 -6.13 4.72 -12.72
N LEU A 86 -4.93 5.10 -12.33
CA LEU A 86 -4.44 4.93 -10.98
C LEU A 86 -4.46 6.24 -10.21
N SER A 87 -4.82 6.18 -8.95
CA SER A 87 -4.57 7.21 -7.96
C SER A 87 -3.28 6.88 -7.22
N ALA A 88 -2.37 7.83 -7.16
CA ALA A 88 -1.09 7.68 -6.51
C ALA A 88 -0.78 8.89 -5.63
N LEU A 89 -0.27 8.63 -4.43
CA LEU A 89 0.38 9.64 -3.61
C LEU A 89 1.87 9.63 -3.92
N THR A 90 2.42 10.81 -4.24
CA THR A 90 3.86 10.96 -4.48
C THR A 90 4.43 11.98 -3.50
N TRP A 91 5.55 11.66 -2.86
CA TRP A 91 6.20 12.53 -1.89
C TRP A 91 7.70 12.27 -1.77
N GLY A 92 8.48 13.34 -1.47
CA GLY A 92 9.93 13.28 -1.31
C GLY A 92 10.69 13.30 -2.63
N GLU A 93 12.00 13.21 -2.50
CA GLU A 93 12.96 13.20 -3.60
C GLU A 93 14.01 12.11 -3.39
N GLY A 94 14.75 11.74 -4.42
CA GLY A 94 15.77 10.68 -4.36
C GLY A 94 15.38 9.43 -5.14
N PRO A 95 15.96 8.25 -4.80
CA PRO A 95 15.61 6.99 -5.43
C PRO A 95 14.12 6.64 -5.23
N ASP A 96 13.51 5.97 -6.21
CA ASP A 96 12.09 5.65 -6.18
C ASP A 96 11.78 4.47 -5.26
N VAL A 97 10.69 4.60 -4.48
CA VAL A 97 10.08 3.53 -3.67
C VAL A 97 8.60 3.43 -3.97
N LEU A 98 8.13 2.26 -4.36
CA LEU A 98 6.71 1.93 -4.56
C LEU A 98 6.14 1.28 -3.29
N LEU A 99 4.95 1.72 -2.85
CA LEU A 99 4.22 1.16 -1.72
C LEU A 99 2.90 0.55 -2.22
N LEU A 100 2.74 -0.79 -2.06
CA LEU A 100 1.63 -1.58 -2.58
C LEU A 100 0.80 -2.17 -1.42
N HIS A 101 -0.44 -1.72 -1.29
CA HIS A 101 -1.35 -2.09 -0.19
C HIS A 101 -1.89 -3.52 -0.29
N GLY A 102 -2.42 -4.02 0.84
CA GLY A 102 -3.09 -5.31 0.95
C GLY A 102 -4.51 -5.32 0.36
N LEU A 103 -5.12 -6.51 0.33
CA LEU A 103 -6.50 -6.69 -0.10
C LEU A 103 -7.45 -5.85 0.77
N GLY A 104 -8.30 -5.10 0.13
CA GLY A 104 -9.24 -4.22 0.84
C GLY A 104 -8.67 -2.90 1.34
N GLY A 105 -7.35 -2.73 1.27
CA GLY A 105 -6.64 -1.51 1.65
C GLY A 105 -6.61 -0.45 0.55
N THR A 106 -5.95 0.66 0.88
CA THR A 106 -5.65 1.76 -0.02
C THR A 106 -4.22 2.27 0.26
N LYS A 107 -3.73 3.21 -0.54
CA LYS A 107 -2.46 3.90 -0.29
C LYS A 107 -2.35 4.53 1.09
N ALA A 108 -3.49 4.85 1.72
CA ALA A 108 -3.53 5.43 3.07
C ALA A 108 -2.95 4.50 4.15
N SER A 109 -2.96 3.17 3.93
CA SER A 109 -2.33 2.20 4.85
C SER A 109 -0.82 2.37 4.97
N PHE A 110 -0.21 3.18 4.11
CA PHE A 110 1.21 3.48 4.09
C PHE A 110 1.57 4.94 4.41
N PHE A 111 0.66 5.74 4.98
CA PHE A 111 0.97 7.15 5.25
C PHE A 111 2.14 7.31 6.22
N ASP A 112 2.21 6.52 7.29
CA ASP A 112 3.32 6.55 8.24
C ASP A 112 4.64 6.11 7.56
N THR A 113 4.59 5.09 6.71
CA THR A 113 5.74 4.63 5.93
C THR A 113 6.17 5.66 4.88
N ALA A 114 5.21 6.28 4.19
CA ALA A 114 5.51 7.34 3.23
C ALA A 114 6.18 8.54 3.90
N THR A 115 5.68 8.93 5.08
CA THR A 115 6.28 9.99 5.91
C THR A 115 7.73 9.66 6.29
N ALA A 116 7.99 8.43 6.73
CA ALA A 116 9.33 8.01 7.13
C ALA A 116 10.31 7.93 5.97
N LEU A 117 9.87 7.40 4.82
CA LEU A 117 10.73 7.17 3.66
C LEU A 117 10.93 8.41 2.79
N SER A 118 9.98 9.36 2.77
CA SER A 118 10.07 10.58 1.93
C SER A 118 11.26 11.49 2.25
N ARG A 119 11.94 11.26 3.37
CA ARG A 119 13.17 11.97 3.77
C ARG A 119 14.36 11.62 2.90
N ASP A 120 14.41 10.38 2.39
CA ASP A 120 15.56 9.83 1.69
C ASP A 120 15.19 9.33 0.29
N TYR A 121 13.90 9.16 -0.01
CA TYR A 121 13.37 8.53 -1.19
C TYR A 121 12.20 9.31 -1.81
N ARG A 122 12.02 9.17 -3.12
CA ARG A 122 10.79 9.57 -3.79
C ARG A 122 9.77 8.43 -3.66
N VAL A 123 8.80 8.62 -2.79
CA VAL A 123 7.79 7.61 -2.45
C VAL A 123 6.59 7.70 -3.39
N HIS A 124 6.10 6.54 -3.84
CA HIS A 124 4.89 6.38 -4.64
C HIS A 124 3.97 5.36 -3.96
N ALA A 125 2.98 5.82 -3.19
CA ALA A 125 1.97 4.94 -2.64
C ALA A 125 0.79 4.85 -3.61
N LEU A 126 0.48 3.62 -4.09
CA LEU A 126 -0.50 3.39 -5.14
C LEU A 126 -1.81 2.85 -4.58
N ASP A 127 -2.95 3.37 -5.07
CA ASP A 127 -4.17 2.58 -5.04
C ASP A 127 -4.12 1.60 -6.22
N LEU A 128 -4.01 0.32 -5.96
CA LEU A 128 -4.03 -0.70 -7.01
C LEU A 128 -5.39 -0.71 -7.74
N PRO A 129 -5.47 -1.13 -9.03
CA PRO A 129 -6.74 -1.20 -9.74
C PRO A 129 -7.80 -1.98 -8.95
N GLY A 130 -9.03 -1.51 -8.92
CA GLY A 130 -10.10 -2.10 -8.14
C GLY A 130 -10.25 -1.53 -6.73
N PHE A 131 -9.26 -0.80 -6.23
CA PHE A 131 -9.16 -0.30 -4.85
C PHE A 131 -9.04 1.22 -4.80
N GLY A 132 -9.28 1.79 -3.60
CA GLY A 132 -9.13 3.22 -3.36
C GLY A 132 -9.85 4.08 -4.37
N SER A 133 -9.16 5.11 -4.86
CA SER A 133 -9.64 6.03 -5.89
C SER A 133 -9.26 5.61 -7.32
N SER A 134 -8.57 4.49 -7.50
CA SER A 134 -8.24 3.94 -8.81
C SER A 134 -9.47 3.37 -9.54
N SER A 135 -9.38 3.19 -10.85
CA SER A 135 -10.45 2.60 -11.66
C SER A 135 -10.74 1.15 -11.25
N LYS A 136 -11.99 0.72 -11.44
CA LYS A 136 -12.52 -0.57 -10.98
C LYS A 136 -13.16 -1.37 -12.11
N PRO A 137 -12.38 -1.76 -13.15
CA PRO A 137 -12.92 -2.47 -14.30
C PRO A 137 -13.46 -3.85 -13.90
N THR A 138 -14.71 -4.15 -14.26
CA THR A 138 -15.34 -5.46 -13.99
C THR A 138 -14.96 -6.53 -14.99
N THR A 139 -14.12 -6.19 -15.98
CA THR A 139 -13.57 -7.11 -16.98
C THR A 139 -12.16 -7.57 -16.67
N ALA A 140 -11.54 -7.02 -15.61
CA ALA A 140 -10.19 -7.40 -15.22
C ALA A 140 -10.16 -8.67 -14.37
N SER A 141 -9.09 -9.44 -14.50
CA SER A 141 -8.91 -10.70 -13.77
C SER A 141 -8.39 -10.54 -12.34
N TYR A 142 -7.83 -9.40 -11.98
CA TYR A 142 -7.28 -9.09 -10.66
C TYR A 142 -6.30 -10.15 -10.11
N THR A 143 -5.49 -10.73 -10.99
CA THR A 143 -4.38 -11.63 -10.62
C THR A 143 -3.16 -10.83 -10.17
N ALA A 144 -2.21 -11.48 -9.48
CA ALA A 144 -0.95 -10.84 -9.09
C ALA A 144 -0.21 -10.28 -10.33
N ARG A 145 -0.23 -11.01 -11.45
CA ARG A 145 0.35 -10.57 -12.72
C ARG A 145 -0.34 -9.33 -13.29
N TYR A 146 -1.69 -9.30 -13.30
CA TYR A 146 -2.43 -8.12 -13.73
C TYR A 146 -2.06 -6.87 -12.94
N PHE A 147 -1.90 -6.99 -11.63
CA PHE A 147 -1.44 -5.89 -10.79
C PHE A 147 0.01 -5.51 -11.10
N ALA A 148 0.91 -6.49 -11.23
CA ALA A 148 2.31 -6.25 -11.56
C ALA A 148 2.46 -5.52 -12.90
N ASP A 149 1.78 -5.98 -13.96
CA ASP A 149 1.76 -5.32 -15.27
C ASP A 149 1.26 -3.87 -15.16
N THR A 150 0.23 -3.62 -14.33
CA THR A 150 -0.29 -2.26 -14.09
C THR A 150 0.72 -1.38 -13.35
N VAL A 151 1.50 -1.94 -12.41
CA VAL A 151 2.57 -1.21 -11.73
C VAL A 151 3.69 -0.86 -12.70
N ILE A 152 4.03 -1.73 -13.64
CA ILE A 152 4.99 -1.42 -14.73
C ILE A 152 4.46 -0.30 -15.62
N ASP A 153 3.19 -0.38 -16.07
CA ASP A 153 2.55 0.72 -16.82
C ASP A 153 2.64 2.06 -16.06
N TYR A 154 2.47 2.03 -14.72
CA TYR A 154 2.61 3.21 -13.87
C TYR A 154 4.07 3.72 -13.85
N MET A 155 5.03 2.83 -13.66
CA MET A 155 6.47 3.20 -13.65
C MET A 155 6.85 3.86 -14.98
N ASP A 156 6.41 3.32 -16.11
CA ASP A 156 6.68 3.87 -17.43
C ASP A 156 6.05 5.26 -17.60
N ALA A 157 4.78 5.41 -17.21
CA ALA A 157 4.08 6.70 -17.28
C ALA A 157 4.70 7.79 -16.38
N ARG A 158 5.45 7.38 -15.33
CA ARG A 158 6.13 8.30 -14.39
C ARG A 158 7.62 8.44 -14.63
N GLY A 159 8.17 7.76 -15.63
CA GLY A 159 9.60 7.78 -15.92
C GLY A 159 10.45 7.12 -14.82
N VAL A 160 9.87 6.16 -14.08
CA VAL A 160 10.55 5.41 -13.04
C VAL A 160 11.24 4.22 -13.67
N SER A 161 12.54 4.26 -13.83
CA SER A 161 13.31 3.18 -14.48
C SER A 161 13.40 1.93 -13.61
N ALA A 162 13.70 2.10 -12.32
CA ALA A 162 13.73 1.03 -11.33
C ALA A 162 13.46 1.59 -9.94
N ALA A 163 12.76 0.81 -9.08
CA ALA A 163 12.37 1.24 -7.75
C ALA A 163 12.60 0.14 -6.70
N HIS A 164 12.75 0.55 -5.43
CA HIS A 164 12.45 -0.34 -4.32
C HIS A 164 10.95 -0.58 -4.24
N VAL A 165 10.52 -1.76 -3.82
CA VAL A 165 9.10 -2.08 -3.72
C VAL A 165 8.79 -2.60 -2.32
N VAL A 166 7.87 -1.93 -1.63
CA VAL A 166 7.27 -2.39 -0.37
C VAL A 166 5.89 -2.92 -0.68
N GLY A 167 5.58 -4.13 -0.26
CA GLY A 167 4.25 -4.70 -0.43
C GLY A 167 3.72 -5.35 0.84
N ASN A 168 2.51 -4.97 1.28
CA ASN A 168 1.83 -5.65 2.37
C ASN A 168 0.82 -6.68 1.82
N SER A 169 0.80 -7.88 2.38
CA SER A 169 -0.21 -8.91 2.07
C SER A 169 -0.34 -9.17 0.56
N MET A 170 -1.49 -8.87 -0.06
CA MET A 170 -1.70 -8.89 -1.51
C MET A 170 -0.63 -8.08 -2.25
N GLY A 171 -0.31 -6.87 -1.79
CA GLY A 171 0.76 -6.03 -2.36
C GLY A 171 2.12 -6.71 -2.31
N GLY A 172 2.39 -7.51 -1.27
CA GLY A 172 3.60 -8.35 -1.18
C GLY A 172 3.62 -9.45 -2.24
N ARG A 173 2.48 -10.05 -2.55
CA ARG A 173 2.36 -11.03 -3.66
C ARG A 173 2.59 -10.36 -5.02
N VAL A 174 2.08 -9.14 -5.20
CA VAL A 174 2.31 -8.33 -6.41
C VAL A 174 3.79 -7.96 -6.53
N ALA A 175 4.42 -7.55 -5.44
CA ALA A 175 5.85 -7.22 -5.41
C ALA A 175 6.73 -8.43 -5.77
N LEU A 176 6.37 -9.64 -5.32
CA LEU A 176 7.04 -10.88 -5.75
C LEU A 176 6.90 -11.11 -7.25
N GLU A 177 5.72 -10.89 -7.82
CA GLU A 177 5.51 -11.03 -9.26
C GLU A 177 6.35 -10.03 -10.05
N LEU A 178 6.43 -8.77 -9.59
CA LEU A 178 7.33 -7.75 -10.16
C LEU A 178 8.79 -8.21 -10.15
N GLY A 179 9.29 -8.70 -9.01
CA GLY A 179 10.66 -9.17 -8.89
C GLY A 179 10.98 -10.38 -9.77
N LEU A 180 9.99 -11.27 -9.99
CA LEU A 180 10.15 -12.48 -10.80
C LEU A 180 10.09 -12.21 -12.31
N ASP A 181 9.16 -11.35 -12.74
CA ASP A 181 8.90 -11.13 -14.17
C ASP A 181 9.56 -9.85 -14.72
N HIS A 182 9.94 -8.90 -13.83
CA HIS A 182 10.52 -7.59 -14.18
C HIS A 182 11.69 -7.22 -13.25
N SER A 183 12.64 -8.12 -13.10
CA SER A 183 13.76 -7.98 -12.13
C SER A 183 14.66 -6.77 -12.38
N ASP A 184 14.77 -6.30 -13.61
CA ASP A 184 15.48 -5.10 -14.01
C ASP A 184 14.82 -3.80 -13.51
N ARG A 185 13.50 -3.85 -13.23
CA ARG A 185 12.71 -2.73 -12.73
C ARG A 185 12.66 -2.70 -11.19
N VAL A 186 13.19 -3.70 -10.50
CA VAL A 186 13.14 -3.85 -9.04
C VAL A 186 14.53 -3.74 -8.44
N ARG A 187 14.75 -2.73 -7.58
CA ARG A 187 16.02 -2.53 -6.85
C ARG A 187 16.15 -3.47 -5.67
N ALA A 188 15.12 -3.56 -4.83
CA ALA A 188 14.99 -4.48 -3.72
C ALA A 188 13.52 -4.61 -3.32
N LEU A 189 13.15 -5.71 -2.67
CA LEU A 189 11.79 -6.05 -2.23
C LEU A 189 11.71 -6.08 -0.71
N ALA A 190 10.77 -5.34 -0.12
CA ALA A 190 10.42 -5.47 1.28
C ALA A 190 8.96 -5.93 1.40
N LEU A 191 8.75 -7.11 1.95
CA LEU A 191 7.52 -7.87 1.89
C LEU A 191 6.94 -7.99 3.30
N LEU A 192 5.91 -7.20 3.59
CA LEU A 192 5.26 -7.12 4.90
C LEU A 192 4.10 -8.10 4.97
N CYS A 193 4.23 -9.17 5.73
CA CYS A 193 3.23 -10.23 5.85
C CYS A 193 2.65 -10.65 4.48
N PRO A 194 3.51 -10.99 3.49
CA PRO A 194 3.07 -11.16 2.10
C PRO A 194 2.12 -12.35 1.94
N ALA A 195 1.11 -12.18 1.09
CA ALA A 195 0.19 -13.26 0.72
C ALA A 195 0.89 -14.26 -0.20
N VAL A 196 1.69 -15.14 0.38
CA VAL A 196 2.29 -16.28 -0.33
C VAL A 196 1.27 -17.39 -0.57
N ALA A 197 1.51 -18.26 -1.54
CA ALA A 197 0.56 -19.31 -1.90
C ALA A 197 0.27 -20.28 -0.74
N PHE A 198 -1.00 -20.52 -0.47
CA PHE A 198 -1.44 -21.40 0.62
C PHE A 198 -1.19 -22.87 0.29
N VAL A 199 -0.39 -23.54 1.12
CA VAL A 199 -0.09 -24.98 0.98
C VAL A 199 -1.29 -25.85 1.36
N ARG A 200 -2.04 -25.44 2.41
CA ARG A 200 -3.28 -26.10 2.84
C ARG A 200 -4.47 -25.20 2.55
N ARG A 201 -5.43 -25.69 1.78
CA ARG A 201 -6.58 -24.92 1.28
C ARG A 201 -7.89 -25.65 1.58
N GLY A 202 -8.36 -25.60 2.85
CA GLY A 202 -9.59 -26.29 3.29
C GLY A 202 -10.85 -25.84 2.54
N TRP A 203 -10.92 -24.55 2.14
CA TRP A 203 -12.06 -23.97 1.42
C TRP A 203 -11.93 -24.02 -0.11
N HIS A 204 -10.91 -24.69 -0.62
CA HIS A 204 -10.58 -24.68 -2.04
C HIS A 204 -11.77 -25.05 -2.98
N PRO A 205 -12.61 -26.07 -2.71
CA PRO A 205 -13.75 -26.36 -3.56
C PRO A 205 -14.76 -25.21 -3.63
N PHE A 206 -15.07 -24.61 -2.49
CA PHE A 206 -16.04 -23.49 -2.39
C PHE A 206 -15.53 -22.23 -3.07
N VAL A 207 -14.28 -21.83 -2.79
CA VAL A 207 -13.68 -20.65 -3.39
C VAL A 207 -13.53 -20.80 -4.91
N ARG A 208 -13.28 -22.00 -5.39
CA ARG A 208 -13.20 -22.29 -6.82
C ARG A 208 -14.55 -22.08 -7.54
N LEU A 209 -15.66 -22.34 -6.84
CA LEU A 209 -17.02 -22.13 -7.34
C LEU A 209 -17.51 -20.69 -7.12
N ALA A 210 -16.90 -19.95 -6.17
CA ALA A 210 -17.28 -18.56 -5.91
C ALA A 210 -16.94 -17.67 -7.11
N ARG A 211 -17.99 -17.02 -7.66
CA ARG A 211 -17.85 -16.14 -8.82
C ARG A 211 -17.68 -14.69 -8.37
N PRO A 212 -16.65 -13.96 -8.85
CA PRO A 212 -16.47 -12.54 -8.56
C PRO A 212 -17.69 -11.67 -8.95
N GLU A 213 -18.46 -12.12 -9.94
CA GLU A 213 -19.69 -11.48 -10.43
C GLU A 213 -20.75 -11.32 -9.32
N LEU A 214 -20.72 -12.14 -8.27
CA LEU A 214 -21.54 -11.94 -7.08
C LEU A 214 -21.33 -10.56 -6.43
N GLY A 215 -20.15 -9.97 -6.58
CA GLY A 215 -19.85 -8.60 -6.14
C GLY A 215 -20.66 -7.53 -6.88
N LEU A 216 -21.19 -7.82 -8.06
CA LEU A 216 -22.04 -6.91 -8.82
C LEU A 216 -23.45 -6.79 -8.22
N LEU A 217 -23.89 -7.79 -7.46
CA LEU A 217 -25.17 -7.76 -6.77
C LEU A 217 -25.17 -6.68 -5.69
N PRO A 218 -26.28 -5.95 -5.51
CA PRO A 218 -26.40 -4.99 -4.43
C PRO A 218 -26.30 -5.68 -3.06
N HIS A 219 -25.26 -5.37 -2.31
CA HIS A 219 -25.14 -5.75 -0.91
C HIS A 219 -24.26 -4.73 -0.17
N HIS A 220 -24.43 -4.66 1.12
CA HIS A 220 -23.66 -3.79 1.99
C HIS A 220 -22.93 -4.61 3.04
N PHE A 221 -21.66 -4.31 3.20
CA PHE A 221 -20.90 -4.83 4.33
C PHE A 221 -21.37 -4.13 5.61
N ARG A 222 -21.84 -4.92 6.59
CA ARG A 222 -22.20 -4.37 7.89
C ARG A 222 -20.96 -3.77 8.55
N ARG A 223 -21.10 -2.54 9.09
CA ARG A 223 -20.00 -1.83 9.75
C ARG A 223 -19.30 -2.71 10.80
N SER A 224 -20.07 -3.34 11.69
CA SER A 224 -19.53 -4.23 12.73
C SER A 224 -18.71 -5.41 12.19
N THR A 225 -19.10 -5.96 11.02
CA THR A 225 -18.34 -7.04 10.37
C THR A 225 -17.00 -6.52 9.85
N VAL A 226 -17.01 -5.33 9.23
CA VAL A 226 -15.78 -4.69 8.73
C VAL A 226 -14.85 -4.34 9.90
N GLU A 227 -15.37 -3.75 10.97
CA GLU A 227 -14.62 -3.43 12.20
C GLU A 227 -14.01 -4.68 12.83
N SER A 228 -14.80 -5.75 12.99
CA SER A 228 -14.32 -7.01 13.55
C SER A 228 -13.20 -7.62 12.70
N HIS A 229 -13.33 -7.57 11.38
CA HIS A 229 -12.29 -8.05 10.47
C HIS A 229 -11.03 -7.18 10.55
N PHE A 230 -11.19 -5.86 10.57
CA PHE A 230 -10.08 -4.93 10.70
C PHE A 230 -9.30 -5.18 12.01
N TRP A 231 -10.02 -5.28 13.14
CA TRP A 231 -9.43 -5.59 14.44
C TRP A 231 -8.74 -6.96 14.49
N SER A 232 -9.17 -7.92 13.67
CA SER A 232 -8.52 -9.23 13.61
C SER A 232 -7.13 -9.21 13.00
N MET A 233 -6.76 -8.12 12.31
CA MET A 233 -5.44 -7.95 11.69
C MET A 233 -4.36 -7.50 12.68
N PHE A 234 -4.75 -7.04 13.88
CA PHE A 234 -3.82 -6.58 14.92
C PHE A 234 -3.62 -7.62 16.01
N ALA A 235 -2.41 -7.71 16.52
CA ALA A 235 -2.10 -8.52 17.71
C ALA A 235 -2.53 -7.79 18.98
N ASP A 236 -2.19 -6.51 19.07
CA ASP A 236 -2.47 -5.62 20.20
C ASP A 236 -3.45 -4.53 19.77
N ARG A 237 -4.71 -4.66 20.21
CA ARG A 237 -5.77 -3.69 19.89
C ARG A 237 -5.65 -2.42 20.72
N ASP A 238 -5.19 -2.56 21.96
CA ASP A 238 -5.15 -1.45 22.93
C ASP A 238 -4.05 -0.44 22.56
N GLY A 239 -3.03 -0.90 21.84
CA GLY A 239 -1.95 -0.04 21.28
C GLY A 239 -2.33 0.72 20.02
N ILE A 240 -3.52 0.46 19.43
CA ILE A 240 -3.97 1.13 18.20
C ILE A 240 -4.96 2.24 18.53
N ASP A 241 -4.68 3.46 18.05
CA ASP A 241 -5.63 4.57 18.18
C ASP A 241 -6.98 4.21 17.52
N PRO A 242 -8.10 4.27 18.23
CA PRO A 242 -9.42 3.93 17.69
C PRO A 242 -9.78 4.72 16.43
N SER A 243 -9.27 5.95 16.28
CA SER A 243 -9.52 6.78 15.08
C SER A 243 -8.98 6.14 13.80
N VAL A 244 -7.91 5.36 13.87
CA VAL A 244 -7.34 4.61 12.72
C VAL A 244 -8.37 3.62 12.20
N THR A 245 -9.02 2.88 13.13
CA THR A 245 -10.05 1.91 12.76
C THR A 245 -11.29 2.59 12.21
N GLU A 246 -11.75 3.67 12.84
CA GLU A 246 -12.90 4.43 12.35
C GLU A 246 -12.68 4.93 10.92
N ILE A 247 -11.52 5.54 10.65
CA ILE A 247 -11.14 6.05 9.33
C ILE A 247 -11.08 4.92 8.31
N ALA A 248 -10.43 3.80 8.65
CA ALA A 248 -10.30 2.66 7.74
C ALA A 248 -11.65 2.02 7.41
N VAL A 249 -12.54 1.90 8.39
CA VAL A 249 -13.90 1.35 8.21
C VAL A 249 -14.77 2.29 7.37
N ASP A 250 -14.74 3.59 7.63
CA ASP A 250 -15.47 4.59 6.86
C ASP A 250 -15.00 4.57 5.39
N GLU A 251 -13.70 4.53 5.17
CA GLU A 251 -13.10 4.46 3.82
C GLU A 251 -13.47 3.15 3.12
N PHE A 252 -13.41 2.00 3.82
CA PHE A 252 -13.84 0.73 3.27
C PHE A 252 -15.31 0.77 2.83
N GLN A 253 -16.22 1.25 3.68
CA GLN A 253 -17.64 1.35 3.34
C GLN A 253 -17.89 2.29 2.16
N ARG A 254 -17.17 3.41 2.09
CA ARG A 254 -17.24 4.36 0.98
C ARG A 254 -16.84 3.70 -0.35
N ILE A 255 -15.74 2.98 -0.39
CA ILE A 255 -15.19 2.34 -1.59
C ILE A 255 -16.08 1.17 -2.02
N TYR A 256 -16.39 0.26 -1.10
CA TYR A 256 -17.10 -0.98 -1.39
C TYR A 256 -18.63 -0.81 -1.47
N GLY A 257 -19.14 0.40 -1.36
CA GLY A 257 -20.46 0.78 -1.84
C GLY A 257 -20.64 0.57 -3.35
N SER A 258 -19.56 0.63 -4.15
CA SER A 258 -19.61 0.43 -5.60
C SER A 258 -19.50 -1.04 -6.01
N ALA A 259 -20.28 -1.43 -7.03
CA ALA A 259 -20.27 -2.80 -7.57
C ALA A 259 -18.89 -3.21 -8.12
N GLY A 260 -18.21 -2.30 -8.82
CA GLY A 260 -16.87 -2.56 -9.36
C GLY A 260 -15.83 -2.83 -8.27
N ALA A 261 -15.89 -2.14 -7.13
CA ALA A 261 -14.97 -2.40 -6.01
C ALA A 261 -15.24 -3.78 -5.37
N ARG A 262 -16.52 -4.16 -5.19
CA ARG A 262 -16.87 -5.47 -4.67
C ARG A 262 -16.44 -6.60 -5.61
N TYR A 263 -16.65 -6.43 -6.91
CA TYR A 263 -16.14 -7.37 -7.92
C TYR A 263 -14.62 -7.54 -7.82
N ALA A 264 -13.88 -6.43 -7.80
CA ALA A 264 -12.42 -6.43 -7.70
C ALA A 264 -11.94 -7.12 -6.42
N PHE A 265 -12.56 -6.82 -5.28
CA PHE A 265 -12.23 -7.44 -4.00
C PHE A 265 -12.40 -8.96 -4.05
N LEU A 266 -13.56 -9.44 -4.51
CA LEU A 266 -13.85 -10.88 -4.59
C LEU A 266 -12.94 -11.58 -5.60
N SER A 267 -12.65 -10.93 -6.75
CA SER A 267 -11.75 -11.47 -7.76
C SER A 267 -10.33 -11.58 -7.24
N ALA A 268 -9.79 -10.53 -6.61
CA ALA A 268 -8.46 -10.54 -6.04
C ALA A 268 -8.33 -11.56 -4.88
N ALA A 269 -9.30 -11.58 -3.95
CA ALA A 269 -9.34 -12.54 -2.84
C ALA A 269 -9.34 -13.99 -3.36
N ARG A 270 -10.16 -14.25 -4.36
CA ARG A 270 -10.22 -15.57 -5.01
C ARG A 270 -8.88 -15.97 -5.63
N ASN A 271 -8.25 -15.09 -6.37
CA ASN A 271 -6.98 -15.36 -7.03
C ASN A 271 -5.84 -15.59 -6.03
N ILE A 272 -5.77 -14.80 -4.94
CA ILE A 272 -4.80 -15.01 -3.85
C ILE A 272 -5.00 -16.40 -3.24
N TYR A 273 -6.24 -16.78 -2.93
CA TYR A 273 -6.52 -18.05 -2.29
C TYR A 273 -6.27 -19.25 -3.20
N LEU A 274 -6.49 -19.10 -4.52
CA LEU A 274 -6.31 -20.15 -5.51
C LEU A 274 -4.89 -20.17 -6.12
N ASP A 275 -4.01 -19.25 -5.73
CA ASP A 275 -2.62 -19.21 -6.21
C ASP A 275 -1.93 -20.56 -5.96
N GLU A 276 -1.28 -21.11 -6.97
CA GLU A 276 -0.68 -22.44 -6.89
C GLU A 276 0.63 -22.39 -6.08
N PRO A 277 0.75 -23.20 -4.99
CA PRO A 277 1.99 -23.25 -4.23
C PRO A 277 3.12 -23.98 -4.95
N PHE A 278 2.81 -25.11 -5.62
CA PHE A 278 3.77 -26.01 -6.24
C PHE A 278 3.38 -26.33 -7.68
N GLY A 279 4.23 -27.08 -8.39
CA GLY A 279 4.04 -27.37 -9.80
C GLY A 279 4.82 -26.42 -10.70
N ARG A 280 4.72 -26.61 -12.02
CA ARG A 280 5.51 -25.87 -13.01
C ARG A 280 5.34 -24.33 -12.92
N HIS A 281 4.14 -23.88 -12.56
CA HIS A 281 3.77 -22.47 -12.46
C HIS A 281 3.54 -22.02 -11.01
N GLY A 282 3.80 -22.89 -10.04
CA GLY A 282 3.59 -22.62 -8.62
C GLY A 282 4.53 -21.52 -8.10
N LEU A 283 4.05 -20.79 -7.09
CA LEU A 283 4.82 -19.66 -6.54
C LEU A 283 6.18 -20.10 -5.99
N TYR A 284 6.19 -21.14 -5.13
CA TYR A 284 7.43 -21.50 -4.42
C TYR A 284 8.58 -21.90 -5.33
N PRO A 285 8.43 -22.80 -6.34
CA PRO A 285 9.51 -23.10 -7.27
C PRO A 285 10.01 -21.88 -8.05
N ARG A 286 9.15 -20.91 -8.35
CA ARG A 286 9.52 -19.67 -9.05
C ARG A 286 10.39 -18.75 -8.19
N LEU A 287 10.26 -18.80 -6.84
CA LEU A 287 11.05 -17.94 -5.93
C LEU A 287 12.56 -18.10 -6.12
N GLY A 288 13.04 -19.28 -6.53
CA GLY A 288 14.45 -19.48 -6.84
C GLY A 288 15.00 -18.63 -8.00
N GLY A 289 14.11 -18.08 -8.83
CA GLY A 289 14.46 -17.14 -9.91
C GLY A 289 14.52 -15.66 -9.48
N LEU A 290 14.20 -15.35 -8.22
CA LEU A 290 14.22 -13.98 -7.73
C LEU A 290 15.66 -13.51 -7.52
N SER A 291 16.10 -12.53 -8.33
CA SER A 291 17.46 -12.00 -8.29
C SER A 291 17.61 -10.72 -7.43
N SER A 292 16.50 -10.01 -7.20
CA SER A 292 16.52 -8.79 -6.38
C SER A 292 16.66 -9.14 -4.89
N PRO A 293 17.45 -8.38 -4.11
CA PRO A 293 17.47 -8.52 -2.66
C PRO A 293 16.06 -8.48 -2.07
N ALA A 294 15.74 -9.39 -1.14
CA ALA A 294 14.41 -9.51 -0.56
C ALA A 294 14.45 -9.60 0.96
N LEU A 295 13.64 -8.74 1.61
CA LEU A 295 13.35 -8.77 3.04
C LEU A 295 11.90 -9.20 3.25
N PHE A 296 11.68 -10.25 4.04
CA PHE A 296 10.36 -10.67 4.50
C PHE A 296 10.18 -10.31 5.96
N VAL A 297 9.16 -9.54 6.26
CA VAL A 297 8.75 -9.17 7.62
C VAL A 297 7.47 -9.93 7.94
N TRP A 298 7.46 -10.67 9.04
CA TRP A 298 6.34 -11.49 9.51
C TRP A 298 5.86 -11.00 10.86
N GLY A 299 4.55 -10.95 11.08
CA GLY A 299 3.99 -10.72 12.41
C GLY A 299 3.89 -12.04 13.20
N SER A 300 4.39 -12.09 14.44
CA SER A 300 4.34 -13.31 15.24
C SER A 300 2.91 -13.76 15.59
N HIS A 301 1.95 -12.82 15.58
CA HIS A 301 0.54 -13.05 15.85
C HIS A 301 -0.35 -12.86 14.61
N ASP A 302 0.24 -12.88 13.41
CA ASP A 302 -0.53 -12.80 12.17
C ASP A 302 -1.41 -14.03 11.99
N ARG A 303 -2.72 -13.83 12.04
CA ARG A 303 -3.74 -14.89 11.89
C ARG A 303 -4.14 -15.13 10.42
N LEU A 304 -3.85 -14.17 9.53
CA LEU A 304 -4.17 -14.27 8.11
C LEU A 304 -3.05 -14.96 7.34
N ILE A 305 -1.81 -14.55 7.58
CA ILE A 305 -0.59 -15.14 6.99
C ILE A 305 0.36 -15.53 8.14
N PRO A 306 0.13 -16.66 8.79
CA PRO A 306 0.93 -17.10 9.94
C PRO A 306 2.44 -17.14 9.63
N PRO A 307 3.31 -16.79 10.60
CA PRO A 307 4.76 -16.76 10.41
C PRO A 307 5.35 -18.14 10.05
N ALA A 308 4.60 -19.22 10.20
CA ALA A 308 4.99 -20.55 9.73
C ALA A 308 5.26 -20.61 8.21
N PHE A 309 4.68 -19.70 7.42
CA PHE A 309 4.98 -19.58 5.99
C PHE A 309 6.44 -19.19 5.71
N LYS A 310 7.12 -18.53 6.66
CA LYS A 310 8.57 -18.27 6.60
C LYS A 310 9.36 -19.50 6.19
N GLY A 311 9.07 -20.66 6.79
CA GLY A 311 9.77 -21.92 6.49
C GLY A 311 9.61 -22.38 5.04
N HIS A 312 8.41 -22.18 4.45
CA HIS A 312 8.18 -22.49 3.04
C HIS A 312 8.96 -21.55 2.12
N VAL A 313 8.95 -20.25 2.40
CA VAL A 313 9.69 -19.26 1.59
C VAL A 313 11.20 -19.49 1.70
N ALA A 314 11.75 -19.62 2.90
CA ALA A 314 13.18 -19.78 3.15
C ALA A 314 13.75 -21.03 2.46
N ARG A 315 12.97 -22.07 2.29
CA ARG A 315 13.37 -23.28 1.55
C ARG A 315 13.66 -23.02 0.07
N TRP A 316 12.89 -22.11 -0.55
CA TRP A 316 12.97 -21.84 -1.99
C TRP A 316 13.75 -20.55 -2.31
N LEU A 317 13.90 -19.67 -1.32
CA LEU A 317 14.66 -18.43 -1.43
C LEU A 317 15.55 -18.25 -0.17
N PRO A 318 16.61 -19.07 -0.01
CA PRO A 318 17.48 -19.04 1.17
C PRO A 318 18.30 -17.75 1.31
N THR A 319 18.42 -16.97 0.24
CA THR A 319 19.12 -15.68 0.21
C THR A 319 18.30 -14.51 0.77
N ALA A 320 16.98 -14.71 0.98
CA ALA A 320 16.12 -13.67 1.52
C ALA A 320 16.37 -13.46 3.03
N GLU A 321 16.32 -12.18 3.45
CA GLU A 321 16.31 -11.83 4.87
C GLU A 321 14.91 -12.05 5.45
N HIS A 322 14.81 -12.65 6.63
CA HIS A 322 13.55 -12.90 7.32
C HIS A 322 13.56 -12.35 8.73
N ILE A 323 12.66 -11.42 9.01
CA ILE A 323 12.44 -10.82 10.32
C ILE A 323 11.04 -11.19 10.82
N VAL A 324 10.94 -11.61 12.09
CA VAL A 324 9.65 -11.78 12.78
C VAL A 324 9.51 -10.64 13.79
N LEU A 325 8.45 -9.85 13.66
CA LEU A 325 8.11 -8.82 14.62
C LEU A 325 7.24 -9.43 15.73
N GLU A 326 7.79 -9.45 16.94
CA GLU A 326 7.09 -9.98 18.09
C GLU A 326 5.93 -9.06 18.53
N GLY A 327 4.84 -9.67 18.96
CA GLY A 327 3.62 -8.96 19.34
C GLY A 327 3.01 -8.14 18.21
N CYS A 328 3.17 -8.58 16.96
CA CYS A 328 2.67 -7.90 15.77
C CYS A 328 1.75 -8.81 14.96
N GLY A 329 0.68 -8.25 14.42
CA GLY A 329 -0.28 -8.92 13.55
C GLY A 329 0.06 -8.77 12.06
N HIS A 330 -0.99 -8.62 11.24
CA HIS A 330 -0.90 -8.65 9.77
C HIS A 330 -0.45 -7.34 9.12
N VAL A 331 -0.61 -6.22 9.78
CA VAL A 331 -0.39 -4.88 9.21
C VAL A 331 0.72 -4.15 9.96
N SER A 332 1.94 -4.70 9.89
CA SER A 332 3.11 -4.22 10.64
C SER A 332 3.41 -2.74 10.40
N GLN A 333 3.15 -2.19 9.23
CA GLN A 333 3.33 -0.78 8.90
C GLN A 333 2.37 0.15 9.65
N ILE A 334 1.27 -0.38 10.21
CA ILE A 334 0.31 0.36 11.02
C ILE A 334 0.50 0.05 12.51
N GLU A 335 0.73 -1.21 12.85
CA GLU A 335 0.81 -1.68 14.25
C GLU A 335 2.17 -1.41 14.89
N ARG A 336 3.25 -1.50 14.12
CA ARG A 336 4.65 -1.28 14.56
C ARG A 336 5.38 -0.37 13.55
N PRO A 337 4.87 0.86 13.30
CA PRO A 337 5.37 1.72 12.23
C PRO A 337 6.84 2.07 12.40
N GLU A 338 7.31 2.38 13.60
CA GLU A 338 8.69 2.76 13.87
C GLU A 338 9.66 1.62 13.58
N GLN A 339 9.33 0.41 14.05
CA GLN A 339 10.14 -0.79 13.82
C GLN A 339 10.16 -1.16 12.34
N THR A 340 8.99 -1.18 11.70
CA THR A 340 8.84 -1.50 10.28
C THR A 340 9.61 -0.49 9.43
N ASN A 341 9.43 0.80 9.64
CA ASN A 341 10.11 1.85 8.87
C ASN A 341 11.63 1.85 9.09
N GLY A 342 12.09 1.56 10.31
CA GLY A 342 13.50 1.38 10.63
C GLY A 342 14.13 0.21 9.86
N LEU A 343 13.43 -0.92 9.73
CA LEU A 343 13.84 -2.07 8.93
C LEU A 343 13.93 -1.70 7.44
N LEU A 344 12.90 -1.04 6.90
CA LEU A 344 12.86 -0.64 5.50
C LEU A 344 14.02 0.29 5.13
N ARG A 345 14.25 1.35 5.90
CA ARG A 345 15.35 2.31 5.65
C ARG A 345 16.71 1.63 5.65
N ARG A 346 16.97 0.80 6.64
CA ARG A 346 18.24 0.06 6.75
C ARG A 346 18.44 -0.92 5.59
N PHE A 347 17.40 -1.68 5.24
CA PHE A 347 17.45 -2.66 4.16
C PHE A 347 17.70 -1.99 2.80
N PHE A 348 16.99 -0.90 2.49
CA PHE A 348 17.16 -0.19 1.21
C PHE A 348 18.51 0.52 1.12
N ALA A 349 18.99 1.15 2.19
CA ALA A 349 20.31 1.75 2.21
C ALA A 349 21.43 0.71 1.94
N ASN A 350 21.32 -0.49 2.51
CA ASN A 350 22.25 -1.60 2.25
C ASN A 350 22.17 -2.06 0.78
N ALA A 351 20.97 -2.21 0.23
CA ALA A 351 20.78 -2.60 -1.17
C ALA A 351 21.34 -1.57 -2.15
N ASP A 352 21.19 -0.27 -1.87
CA ASP A 352 21.76 0.80 -2.69
C ASP A 352 23.30 0.85 -2.61
N ALA A 353 23.88 0.64 -1.43
CA ALA A 353 25.34 0.58 -1.26
C ALA A 353 25.95 -0.57 -2.07
N LEU A 354 25.34 -1.75 -2.06
CA LEU A 354 25.79 -2.91 -2.84
C LEU A 354 25.72 -2.64 -4.36
N ARG A 355 24.70 -1.93 -4.83
CA ARG A 355 24.58 -1.55 -6.25
C ARG A 355 25.63 -0.50 -6.65
N GLY A 356 25.91 0.47 -5.79
CA GLY A 356 26.95 1.49 -6.02
C GLY A 356 28.34 0.86 -6.20
N THR A 357 28.70 -0.10 -5.35
CA THR A 357 29.97 -0.82 -5.46
C THR A 357 30.06 -1.70 -6.71
N ALA A 358 28.96 -2.34 -7.12
CA ALA A 358 28.92 -3.14 -8.35
C ALA A 358 29.03 -2.28 -9.63
N ALA A 359 28.49 -1.06 -9.63
CA ALA A 359 28.60 -0.14 -10.74
C ALA A 359 30.02 0.42 -10.93
N THR A 360 30.75 0.67 -9.83
CA THR A 360 32.14 1.16 -9.86
C THR A 360 33.17 0.06 -10.20
N ALA A 361 32.80 -1.22 -10.00
CA ALA A 361 33.66 -2.37 -10.29
C ALA A 361 33.61 -2.85 -11.76
N ARG A 362 32.74 -2.31 -12.61
CA ARG A 362 32.76 -2.58 -14.06
C ARG A 362 33.83 -1.73 -14.70
N PRO A 363 34.92 -2.32 -15.28
CA PRO A 363 35.88 -1.56 -16.06
C PRO A 363 35.17 -0.95 -17.26
N ALA A 364 35.50 0.31 -17.56
CA ALA A 364 35.07 0.95 -18.80
C ALA A 364 35.48 0.01 -19.95
N ALA A 365 34.48 -0.49 -20.66
CA ALA A 365 34.74 -1.26 -21.88
C ALA A 365 35.44 -0.34 -22.85
N ALA A 366 36.69 -0.70 -23.15
CA ALA A 366 37.55 -0.03 -24.11
C ALA A 366 37.02 -0.26 -25.53
#